data_dfb4d7ba4fb90e3162dea4be4fca49bd
#
_entry.id   dfb4d7ba4fb90e3162dea4be4fca49bd
#
_cell.length_a   1.000
_cell.length_b   1.000
_cell.length_c   1.000
_cell.angle_alpha   90.00
_cell.angle_beta   90.00
_cell.angle_gamma   90.00
#
_symmetry.space_group_name_H-M   'P 1'
#
loop_
_entity.id
_entity.type
_entity.pdbx_description
1 polymer ?
#
loop_
_entity_poly.entity_id
_entity_poly.type
_entity_poly.pdbx_seq_one_letter_code
_entity_poly.pdbx_strand_id
1 'polypeptide(L)'
;MYRASSLAVLPLFLVAAPAWAQQQDTQAWEQLNVVVPIAPKLRVTLEEIARTSDRQDGIYTTEFGALLGWQLAKGVELGFGYRHVGFHSRNLAPDEDRLRQQIVVTSGRFAGRLRLDERFNPDGSEIGFRIRPLLRYNLPLGPKRLALFVSHESFFLPNSTTWGQRAGYERMRNIVGLAFPIGKAVTADVGYLNQYRFARGGARAQMDNALNLQLTLNLGTLGVAGLHD
;
A
#
# COMPACT_ATOMS: atom_id res chain seq x y z
N MET A 1 10.14 -48.84 -30.03
CA MET A 1 11.23 -47.83 -29.86
C MET A 1 10.65 -46.66 -29.11
N TYR A 2 10.79 -46.62 -27.78
CA TYR A 2 10.35 -45.51 -26.94
C TYR A 2 11.55 -44.58 -26.71
N ARG A 3 11.46 -43.31 -27.14
CA ARG A 3 12.46 -42.28 -26.82
C ARG A 3 12.12 -41.71 -25.45
N ALA A 4 12.97 -41.93 -24.48
CA ALA A 4 12.94 -41.28 -23.19
C ALA A 4 13.49 -39.87 -23.34
N SER A 5 12.64 -38.85 -23.12
CA SER A 5 13.07 -37.43 -23.04
C SER A 5 13.53 -37.15 -21.61
N SER A 6 14.80 -36.95 -21.44
CA SER A 6 15.39 -36.57 -20.17
C SER A 6 15.09 -35.07 -19.89
N LEU A 7 14.22 -34.78 -18.92
CA LEU A 7 14.07 -33.43 -18.37
C LEU A 7 15.30 -33.10 -17.53
N ALA A 8 16.13 -32.19 -18.01
CA ALA A 8 17.21 -31.60 -17.21
C ALA A 8 16.62 -30.62 -16.21
N VAL A 9 16.60 -30.99 -14.94
CA VAL A 9 16.25 -30.08 -13.83
C VAL A 9 17.48 -29.21 -13.56
N LEU A 10 17.39 -27.94 -13.94
CA LEU A 10 18.43 -26.94 -13.64
C LEU A 10 18.31 -26.58 -12.15
N PRO A 11 19.34 -26.78 -11.30
CA PRO A 11 19.31 -26.36 -9.92
C PRO A 11 19.35 -24.83 -9.84
N LEU A 12 18.28 -24.21 -9.35
CA LEU A 12 18.23 -22.79 -9.04
C LEU A 12 19.05 -22.56 -7.77
N PHE A 13 20.29 -22.14 -7.90
CA PHE A 13 21.11 -21.69 -6.78
C PHE A 13 20.54 -20.38 -6.24
N LEU A 14 19.74 -20.45 -5.19
CA LEU A 14 19.40 -19.30 -4.34
C LEU A 14 20.72 -18.88 -3.63
N VAL A 15 21.36 -17.86 -4.15
CA VAL A 15 22.45 -17.16 -3.45
C VAL A 15 21.84 -16.47 -2.25
N ALA A 16 21.93 -17.10 -1.08
CA ALA A 16 21.57 -16.47 0.18
C ALA A 16 22.56 -15.31 0.41
N ALA A 17 22.13 -14.08 0.13
CA ALA A 17 22.89 -12.89 0.55
C ALA A 17 23.01 -12.93 2.07
N PRO A 18 24.18 -12.54 2.64
CA PRO A 18 24.40 -12.62 4.08
C PRO A 18 23.33 -11.80 4.84
N ALA A 19 22.56 -12.47 5.69
CA ALA A 19 21.46 -11.91 6.47
C ALA A 19 21.90 -10.81 7.46
N TRP A 20 23.17 -10.55 7.58
CA TRP A 20 23.78 -9.63 8.55
C TRP A 20 23.71 -8.14 8.16
N ALA A 21 23.38 -7.83 6.92
CA ALA A 21 23.33 -6.43 6.43
C ALA A 21 21.92 -5.81 6.48
N GLN A 22 20.88 -6.59 6.73
CA GLN A 22 19.48 -6.18 6.66
C GLN A 22 18.90 -5.98 8.06
N GLN A 23 18.27 -4.82 8.28
CA GLN A 23 17.48 -4.59 9.48
C GLN A 23 16.10 -5.24 9.31
N GLN A 24 15.62 -5.94 10.34
CA GLN A 24 14.26 -6.51 10.36
C GLN A 24 13.42 -5.78 11.40
N ASP A 25 12.11 -5.71 11.15
CA ASP A 25 11.14 -5.11 12.05
C ASP A 25 9.82 -5.90 11.98
N THR A 26 9.21 -6.11 13.14
CA THR A 26 7.86 -6.68 13.25
C THR A 26 6.88 -5.55 13.54
N GLN A 27 5.81 -5.51 12.77
CA GLN A 27 4.88 -4.38 12.76
C GLN A 27 3.43 -4.86 12.76
N ALA A 28 2.52 -3.99 13.17
CA ALA A 28 1.10 -4.11 12.86
C ALA A 28 0.61 -2.81 12.21
N TRP A 29 -0.12 -2.95 11.11
CA TRP A 29 -0.66 -1.85 10.33
C TRP A 29 -2.16 -1.94 10.33
N GLU A 30 -2.79 -0.89 10.76
CA GLU A 30 -4.24 -0.72 10.73
C GLU A 30 -4.60 0.39 9.74
N GLN A 31 -5.69 0.21 9.01
CA GLN A 31 -6.29 1.23 8.17
C GLN A 31 -7.81 1.17 8.26
N LEU A 32 -8.42 2.30 8.57
CA LEU A 32 -9.86 2.50 8.53
C LEU A 32 -10.21 3.45 7.38
N ASN A 33 -11.14 3.02 6.52
CA ASN A 33 -11.69 3.85 5.46
C ASN A 33 -13.20 4.01 5.68
N VAL A 34 -13.69 5.25 5.59
CA VAL A 34 -15.12 5.55 5.58
C VAL A 34 -15.49 6.17 4.24
N VAL A 35 -16.25 5.44 3.44
CA VAL A 35 -16.65 5.85 2.08
C VAL A 35 -18.04 6.49 2.14
N VAL A 36 -18.11 7.75 1.75
CA VAL A 36 -19.32 8.58 1.71
C VAL A 36 -19.62 8.93 0.26
N PRO A 37 -20.66 8.38 -0.37
CA PRO A 37 -21.10 8.84 -1.69
C PRO A 37 -21.72 10.23 -1.55
N ILE A 38 -21.27 11.17 -2.38
CA ILE A 38 -21.77 12.55 -2.36
C ILE A 38 -22.55 12.90 -3.63
N ALA A 39 -22.36 12.15 -4.72
CA ALA A 39 -23.14 12.24 -5.95
C ALA A 39 -23.03 10.90 -6.73
N PRO A 40 -23.80 10.67 -7.81
CA PRO A 40 -23.83 9.38 -8.52
C PRO A 40 -22.49 8.84 -9.00
N LYS A 41 -21.50 9.70 -9.21
CA LYS A 41 -20.13 9.33 -9.67
C LYS A 41 -19.05 9.87 -8.75
N LEU A 42 -19.42 10.47 -7.62
CA LEU A 42 -18.50 11.12 -6.69
C LEU A 42 -18.65 10.53 -5.29
N ARG A 43 -17.50 10.25 -4.68
CA ARG A 43 -17.42 9.81 -3.29
C ARG A 43 -16.27 10.49 -2.57
N VAL A 44 -16.38 10.65 -1.28
CA VAL A 44 -15.29 11.00 -0.39
C VAL A 44 -14.95 9.78 0.42
N THR A 45 -13.67 9.44 0.49
CA THR A 45 -13.15 8.45 1.42
C THR A 45 -12.35 9.17 2.50
N LEU A 46 -12.79 9.04 3.75
CA LEU A 46 -12.00 9.45 4.91
C LEU A 46 -11.10 8.28 5.29
N GLU A 47 -9.84 8.56 5.53
CA GLU A 47 -8.82 7.54 5.77
C GLU A 47 -8.10 7.83 7.09
N GLU A 48 -7.96 6.80 7.89
CA GLU A 48 -7.13 6.78 9.09
C GLU A 48 -6.20 5.57 9.00
N ILE A 49 -4.93 5.74 9.35
CA ILE A 49 -3.92 4.67 9.38
C ILE A 49 -3.11 4.82 10.64
N ALA A 50 -2.94 3.71 11.37
CA ALA A 50 -2.00 3.61 12.47
C ALA A 50 -1.01 2.46 12.20
N ARG A 51 0.26 2.67 12.54
CA ARG A 51 1.29 1.64 12.40
C ARG A 51 2.11 1.55 13.67
N THR A 52 2.22 0.32 14.18
CA THR A 52 3.09 -0.01 15.31
C THR A 52 4.32 -0.77 14.83
N SER A 53 5.40 -0.64 15.57
CA SER A 53 6.69 -1.23 15.27
C SER A 53 7.40 -1.61 16.56
N ASP A 54 7.94 -2.83 16.62
CA ASP A 54 8.76 -3.26 17.76
C ASP A 54 10.02 -2.40 17.87
N ARG A 55 10.66 -2.12 16.74
CA ARG A 55 11.89 -1.32 16.69
C ARG A 55 11.68 0.14 17.08
N GLN A 56 10.49 0.70 16.80
CA GLN A 56 10.14 2.08 17.11
C GLN A 56 9.41 2.22 18.46
N ASP A 57 9.20 1.11 19.18
CA ASP A 57 8.61 1.07 20.52
C ASP A 57 7.15 1.60 20.54
N GLY A 58 6.31 1.00 19.74
CA GLY A 58 4.88 1.28 19.71
C GLY A 58 4.41 1.98 18.41
N ILE A 59 3.43 2.86 18.53
CA ILE A 59 2.88 3.60 17.37
C ILE A 59 3.96 4.55 16.86
N TYR A 60 4.44 4.33 15.63
CA TYR A 60 5.49 5.14 15.03
C TYR A 60 4.99 6.04 13.91
N THR A 61 3.79 5.80 13.39
CA THR A 61 3.18 6.62 12.31
C THR A 61 1.67 6.58 12.45
N THR A 62 1.05 7.75 12.38
CA THR A 62 -0.39 7.91 12.15
C THR A 62 -0.61 8.72 10.87
N GLU A 63 -1.65 8.38 10.11
CA GLU A 63 -1.98 9.11 8.89
C GLU A 63 -3.49 9.41 8.89
N PHE A 64 -3.86 10.66 8.62
CA PHE A 64 -5.26 11.07 8.47
C PHE A 64 -5.43 11.77 7.14
N GLY A 65 -6.49 11.45 6.41
CA GLY A 65 -6.69 12.06 5.11
C GLY A 65 -8.08 11.91 4.56
N ALA A 66 -8.29 12.58 3.44
CA ALA A 66 -9.50 12.47 2.64
C ALA A 66 -9.12 12.35 1.15
N LEU A 67 -9.90 11.55 0.44
CA LEU A 67 -9.76 11.32 -0.99
C LEU A 67 -11.12 11.51 -1.68
N LEU A 68 -11.19 12.45 -2.62
CA LEU A 68 -12.31 12.60 -3.53
C LEU A 68 -12.10 11.63 -4.70
N GLY A 69 -13.00 10.68 -4.86
CA GLY A 69 -13.02 9.72 -5.96
C GLY A 69 -14.07 10.10 -7.00
N TRP A 70 -13.69 10.17 -8.27
CA TRP A 70 -14.56 10.43 -9.40
C TRP A 70 -14.55 9.25 -10.37
N GLN A 71 -15.70 8.57 -10.49
CA GLN A 71 -15.87 7.45 -11.42
C GLN A 71 -16.02 7.96 -12.85
N LEU A 72 -14.95 7.85 -13.64
CA LEU A 72 -14.93 8.24 -15.05
C LEU A 72 -15.72 7.27 -15.94
N ALA A 73 -15.50 5.97 -15.72
CA ALA A 73 -16.11 4.89 -16.47
C ALA A 73 -16.28 3.66 -15.57
N LYS A 74 -16.94 2.61 -16.07
CA LYS A 74 -17.02 1.33 -15.36
C LYS A 74 -15.62 0.79 -15.09
N GLY A 75 -15.29 0.64 -13.81
CA GLY A 75 -13.98 0.13 -13.37
C GLY A 75 -12.83 1.14 -13.52
N VAL A 76 -13.09 2.43 -13.78
CA VAL A 76 -12.05 3.46 -13.84
C VAL A 76 -12.43 4.64 -12.94
N GLU A 77 -11.56 4.96 -12.00
CA GLU A 77 -11.75 6.06 -11.06
C GLU A 77 -10.52 6.95 -11.00
N LEU A 78 -10.72 8.26 -10.95
CA LEU A 78 -9.70 9.24 -10.58
C LEU A 78 -9.88 9.62 -9.11
N GLY A 79 -8.77 9.82 -8.42
CA GLY A 79 -8.75 10.26 -7.03
C GLY A 79 -7.86 11.48 -6.83
N PHE A 80 -8.34 12.43 -6.02
CA PHE A 80 -7.60 13.60 -5.57
C PHE A 80 -7.75 13.70 -4.06
N GLY A 81 -6.67 13.86 -3.33
CA GLY A 81 -6.76 13.84 -1.88
C GLY A 81 -5.59 14.51 -1.18
N TYR A 82 -5.81 14.69 0.10
CA TYR A 82 -4.84 15.19 1.06
C TYR A 82 -4.64 14.16 2.15
N ARG A 83 -3.42 14.10 2.69
CA ARG A 83 -3.08 13.26 3.84
C ARG A 83 -2.04 13.96 4.70
N HIS A 84 -2.31 14.05 5.99
CA HIS A 84 -1.35 14.39 7.02
C HIS A 84 -0.72 13.12 7.58
N VAL A 85 0.60 13.13 7.79
CA VAL A 85 1.36 11.99 8.33
C VAL A 85 2.12 12.46 9.55
N GLY A 86 1.69 11.99 10.72
CA GLY A 86 2.37 12.19 11.99
C GLY A 86 3.37 11.09 12.27
N PHE A 87 4.51 11.46 12.80
CA PHE A 87 5.56 10.54 13.24
C PHE A 87 5.69 10.56 14.76
N HIS A 88 5.86 9.38 15.38
CA HIS A 88 5.77 9.22 16.82
C HIS A 88 6.83 8.24 17.35
N SER A 89 6.90 8.13 18.67
CA SER A 89 7.82 7.24 19.38
C SER A 89 9.27 7.52 18.99
N ARG A 90 10.03 6.52 18.56
CA ARG A 90 11.42 6.69 18.13
C ARG A 90 11.56 7.12 16.67
N ASN A 91 10.47 7.33 15.96
CA ASN A 91 10.50 7.91 14.62
C ASN A 91 10.46 9.44 14.71
N LEU A 92 11.63 10.05 14.77
CA LEU A 92 11.82 11.48 15.00
C LEU A 92 11.74 12.34 13.73
N ALA A 93 11.22 11.79 12.63
CA ALA A 93 10.99 12.59 11.42
C ALA A 93 9.93 13.68 11.71
N PRO A 94 10.02 14.85 11.10
CA PRO A 94 8.97 15.86 11.19
C PRO A 94 7.72 15.39 10.44
N ASP A 95 6.56 15.84 10.91
CA ASP A 95 5.29 15.53 10.27
C ASP A 95 5.25 16.02 8.82
N GLU A 96 4.53 15.30 7.98
CA GLU A 96 4.56 15.51 6.53
C GLU A 96 3.14 15.65 5.98
N ASP A 97 2.92 16.65 5.15
CA ASP A 97 1.69 16.80 4.38
C ASP A 97 1.85 16.25 2.97
N ARG A 98 0.78 15.64 2.44
CA ARG A 98 0.78 15.03 1.11
C ARG A 98 -0.46 15.42 0.34
N LEU A 99 -0.26 15.91 -0.89
CA LEU A 99 -1.30 15.90 -1.91
C LEU A 99 -1.16 14.62 -2.74
N ARG A 100 -2.30 14.05 -3.12
CA ARG A 100 -2.32 12.76 -3.81
C ARG A 100 -3.22 12.81 -5.03
N GLN A 101 -2.71 12.34 -6.16
CA GLN A 101 -3.47 12.08 -7.36
C GLN A 101 -3.35 10.59 -7.69
N GLN A 102 -4.46 9.98 -8.09
CA GLN A 102 -4.42 8.57 -8.47
C GLN A 102 -5.41 8.24 -9.56
N ILE A 103 -5.09 7.21 -10.32
CA ILE A 103 -6.03 6.49 -11.17
C ILE A 103 -6.11 5.05 -10.68
N VAL A 104 -7.33 4.56 -10.54
CA VAL A 104 -7.63 3.16 -10.20
C VAL A 104 -8.36 2.52 -11.36
N VAL A 105 -7.90 1.34 -11.76
CA VAL A 105 -8.53 0.54 -12.82
C VAL A 105 -8.84 -0.85 -12.26
N THR A 106 -10.12 -1.26 -12.36
CA THR A 106 -10.58 -2.58 -11.93
C THR A 106 -11.15 -3.35 -13.11
N SER A 107 -10.64 -4.55 -13.36
CA SER A 107 -11.12 -5.41 -14.45
C SER A 107 -11.09 -6.88 -14.00
N GLY A 108 -12.27 -7.49 -13.90
CA GLY A 108 -12.41 -8.88 -13.45
C GLY A 108 -11.84 -9.09 -12.05
N ARG A 109 -10.78 -9.88 -11.97
CA ARG A 109 -10.09 -10.20 -10.71
C ARG A 109 -8.89 -9.28 -10.42
N PHE A 110 -8.56 -8.41 -11.36
CA PHE A 110 -7.42 -7.50 -11.27
C PHE A 110 -7.86 -6.11 -10.86
N ALA A 111 -7.01 -5.48 -10.09
CA ALA A 111 -7.11 -4.07 -9.80
C ALA A 111 -5.71 -3.44 -9.82
N GLY A 112 -5.59 -2.32 -10.52
CA GLY A 112 -4.37 -1.53 -10.62
C GLY A 112 -4.60 -0.13 -10.09
N ARG A 113 -3.57 0.45 -9.50
CA ARG A 113 -3.55 1.85 -9.10
C ARG A 113 -2.22 2.46 -9.47
N LEU A 114 -2.25 3.63 -10.09
CA LEU A 114 -1.09 4.49 -10.21
C LEU A 114 -1.35 5.74 -9.37
N ARG A 115 -0.48 6.01 -8.38
CA ARG A 115 -0.58 7.16 -7.48
C ARG A 115 0.65 8.04 -7.60
N LEU A 116 0.44 9.34 -7.62
CA LEU A 116 1.44 10.36 -7.38
C LEU A 116 1.18 10.99 -6.02
N ASP A 117 2.19 11.01 -5.14
CA ASP A 117 2.19 11.79 -3.90
C ASP A 117 3.15 12.99 -4.09
N GLU A 118 2.66 14.18 -3.82
CA GLU A 118 3.45 15.39 -3.60
C GLU A 118 3.63 15.55 -2.10
N ARG A 119 4.89 15.53 -1.66
CA ARG A 119 5.27 15.47 -0.24
C ARG A 119 5.86 16.79 0.20
N PHE A 120 5.26 17.39 1.23
CA PHE A 120 5.67 18.64 1.83
C PHE A 120 6.22 18.33 3.21
N ASN A 121 7.47 18.70 3.43
CA ASN A 121 8.17 18.46 4.69
C ASN A 121 8.59 19.81 5.27
N PRO A 122 8.40 20.09 6.58
CA PRO A 122 8.73 21.38 7.16
C PRO A 122 10.23 21.72 7.19
N ASP A 123 11.10 20.70 7.05
CA ASP A 123 12.56 20.90 7.06
C ASP A 123 13.10 21.42 5.71
N GLY A 124 12.23 21.70 4.72
CA GLY A 124 12.64 22.27 3.44
C GLY A 124 11.48 22.72 2.58
N SER A 125 11.74 23.60 1.63
CA SER A 125 10.73 24.15 0.72
C SER A 125 10.49 23.32 -0.56
N GLU A 126 11.30 22.30 -0.78
CA GLU A 126 11.21 21.49 -2.00
C GLU A 126 10.10 20.45 -1.89
N ILE A 127 9.35 20.27 -2.96
CA ILE A 127 8.33 19.23 -3.05
C ILE A 127 9.00 17.91 -3.41
N GLY A 128 8.81 16.89 -2.58
CA GLY A 128 9.23 15.52 -2.88
C GLY A 128 8.15 14.79 -3.65
N PHE A 129 8.46 14.28 -4.83
CA PHE A 129 7.52 13.48 -5.60
C PHE A 129 7.72 12.00 -5.33
N ARG A 130 6.61 11.24 -5.31
CA ARG A 130 6.63 9.78 -5.19
C ARG A 130 5.57 9.13 -6.07
N ILE A 131 6.01 8.26 -6.97
CA ILE A 131 5.15 7.48 -7.87
C ILE A 131 4.98 6.08 -7.30
N ARG A 132 3.72 5.60 -7.23
CA ARG A 132 3.37 4.34 -6.58
C ARG A 132 2.43 3.51 -7.46
N PRO A 133 2.96 2.70 -8.38
CA PRO A 133 2.17 1.69 -9.06
C PRO A 133 1.86 0.53 -8.11
N LEU A 134 0.59 0.09 -8.09
CA LEU A 134 0.10 -1.07 -7.36
C LEU A 134 -0.66 -1.98 -8.32
N LEU A 135 -0.47 -3.28 -8.16
CA LEU A 135 -1.27 -4.31 -8.79
C LEU A 135 -1.79 -5.27 -7.72
N ARG A 136 -3.09 -5.58 -7.77
CA ARG A 136 -3.76 -6.54 -6.89
C ARG A 136 -4.51 -7.58 -7.74
N TYR A 137 -4.44 -8.84 -7.34
CA TYR A 137 -5.23 -9.93 -7.87
C TYR A 137 -6.09 -10.52 -6.76
N ASN A 138 -7.39 -10.72 -7.02
CA ASN A 138 -8.35 -11.31 -6.09
C ASN A 138 -8.83 -12.65 -6.63
N LEU A 139 -8.66 -13.71 -5.85
CA LEU A 139 -9.15 -15.06 -6.15
C LEU A 139 -10.35 -15.37 -5.26
N PRO A 140 -11.59 -15.35 -5.79
CA PRO A 140 -12.79 -15.70 -5.02
C PRO A 140 -12.71 -17.13 -4.49
N LEU A 141 -13.02 -17.31 -3.21
CA LEU A 141 -13.05 -18.59 -2.50
C LEU A 141 -14.51 -18.96 -2.18
N GLY A 142 -15.20 -19.55 -3.13
CA GLY A 142 -16.60 -19.98 -2.97
C GLY A 142 -17.63 -18.83 -3.03
N PRO A 143 -18.90 -19.10 -2.67
CA PRO A 143 -20.02 -18.18 -2.90
C PRO A 143 -20.12 -17.02 -1.88
N LYS A 144 -19.43 -17.07 -0.75
CA LYS A 144 -19.60 -16.15 0.37
C LYS A 144 -18.85 -14.80 0.23
N ARG A 145 -18.44 -14.42 -0.98
CA ARG A 145 -17.65 -13.20 -1.24
C ARG A 145 -16.32 -13.12 -0.47
N LEU A 146 -15.83 -14.27 0.03
CA LEU A 146 -14.47 -14.41 0.55
C LEU A 146 -13.52 -14.51 -0.64
N ALA A 147 -12.41 -13.79 -0.59
CA ALA A 147 -11.37 -13.87 -1.61
C ALA A 147 -9.98 -13.94 -0.96
N LEU A 148 -9.12 -14.77 -1.51
CA LEU A 148 -7.68 -14.65 -1.32
C LEU A 148 -7.20 -13.50 -2.21
N PHE A 149 -6.33 -12.63 -1.70
CA PHE A 149 -5.70 -11.64 -2.54
C PHE A 149 -4.18 -11.64 -2.40
N VAL A 150 -3.54 -11.21 -3.47
CA VAL A 150 -2.13 -10.84 -3.48
C VAL A 150 -2.01 -9.46 -4.10
N SER A 151 -1.10 -8.63 -3.56
CA SER A 151 -0.81 -7.33 -4.13
C SER A 151 0.68 -7.02 -4.08
N HIS A 152 1.12 -6.25 -5.05
CA HIS A 152 2.46 -5.68 -5.14
C HIS A 152 2.38 -4.18 -5.36
N GLU A 153 3.14 -3.42 -4.60
CA GLU A 153 3.28 -1.97 -4.75
C GLU A 153 4.76 -1.59 -4.79
N SER A 154 5.14 -0.79 -5.76
CA SER A 154 6.48 -0.21 -5.90
C SER A 154 6.47 1.27 -5.57
N PHE A 155 7.62 1.80 -5.12
CA PHE A 155 7.76 3.20 -4.74
C PHE A 155 8.97 3.80 -5.45
N PHE A 156 8.73 4.75 -6.33
CA PHE A 156 9.74 5.51 -7.06
C PHE A 156 9.73 6.96 -6.60
N LEU A 157 10.90 7.50 -6.35
CA LEU A 157 11.12 8.90 -6.01
C LEU A 157 11.77 9.58 -7.21
N PRO A 158 11.04 10.40 -8.00
CA PRO A 158 11.57 11.06 -9.20
C PRO A 158 12.67 12.07 -8.92
N ASN A 159 12.66 12.69 -7.73
CA ASN A 159 13.61 13.74 -7.35
C ASN A 159 14.23 13.51 -5.97
N SER A 160 15.33 14.21 -5.73
CA SER A 160 15.91 14.38 -4.39
C SER A 160 15.49 15.73 -3.82
N THR A 161 15.55 15.86 -2.48
CA THR A 161 15.25 17.09 -1.76
C THR A 161 16.28 17.34 -0.67
N THR A 162 16.41 18.57 -0.23
CA THR A 162 17.31 18.98 0.87
C THR A 162 16.89 18.37 2.20
N TRP A 163 15.59 18.13 2.42
CA TRP A 163 15.07 17.48 3.62
C TRP A 163 15.22 15.94 3.65
N GLY A 164 16.00 15.36 2.72
CA GLY A 164 16.46 13.99 2.82
C GLY A 164 15.82 12.98 1.87
N GLN A 165 14.81 13.35 1.06
CA GLN A 165 14.35 12.46 -0.01
C GLN A 165 15.48 12.25 -1.03
N ARG A 166 15.68 11.01 -1.49
CA ARG A 166 16.66 10.67 -2.53
C ARG A 166 15.96 10.03 -3.72
N ALA A 167 16.27 10.51 -4.93
CA ALA A 167 15.71 9.99 -6.19
C ALA A 167 16.03 8.50 -6.40
N GLY A 168 15.13 7.76 -7.07
CA GLY A 168 15.27 6.37 -7.49
C GLY A 168 14.27 5.42 -6.83
N TYR A 169 14.45 4.11 -7.03
CA TYR A 169 13.58 3.07 -6.47
C TYR A 169 13.79 2.96 -4.96
N GLU A 170 12.77 3.25 -4.17
CA GLU A 170 12.89 3.38 -2.71
C GLU A 170 12.56 2.07 -2.00
N ARG A 171 11.41 1.50 -2.31
CA ARG A 171 10.89 0.30 -1.64
C ARG A 171 9.91 -0.46 -2.50
N MET A 172 9.65 -1.69 -2.10
CA MET A 172 8.52 -2.48 -2.57
C MET A 172 7.73 -3.00 -1.38
N ARG A 173 6.43 -3.28 -1.62
CA ARG A 173 5.52 -3.84 -0.64
C ARG A 173 4.72 -4.95 -1.27
N ASN A 174 4.62 -6.07 -0.59
CA ASN A 174 3.84 -7.22 -1.00
C ASN A 174 2.86 -7.57 0.11
N ILE A 175 1.62 -7.88 -0.24
CA ILE A 175 0.61 -8.34 0.72
C ILE A 175 -0.02 -9.62 0.17
N VAL A 176 -0.21 -10.60 1.04
CA VAL A 176 -1.05 -11.76 0.82
C VAL A 176 -2.06 -11.84 1.95
N GLY A 177 -3.35 -12.03 1.63
CA GLY A 177 -4.37 -11.99 2.67
C GLY A 177 -5.74 -12.42 2.18
N LEU A 178 -6.70 -12.30 3.08
CA LEU A 178 -8.11 -12.59 2.85
C LEU A 178 -8.93 -11.31 2.86
N ALA A 179 -9.78 -11.15 1.85
CA ALA A 179 -10.77 -10.10 1.75
C ALA A 179 -12.17 -10.68 1.94
N PHE A 180 -12.97 -10.10 2.84
CA PHE A 180 -14.31 -10.60 3.12
C PHE A 180 -15.24 -9.50 3.64
N PRO A 181 -16.56 -9.59 3.37
CA PRO A 181 -17.53 -8.68 3.92
C PRO A 181 -17.86 -9.01 5.38
N ILE A 182 -18.07 -7.97 6.21
CA ILE A 182 -18.64 -8.05 7.55
C ILE A 182 -20.01 -7.38 7.49
N GLY A 183 -21.06 -8.19 7.37
CA GLY A 183 -22.44 -7.69 7.15
C GLY A 183 -22.57 -7.04 5.75
N LYS A 184 -23.34 -5.91 5.67
CA LYS A 184 -23.65 -5.26 4.38
C LYS A 184 -22.78 -4.06 4.05
N ALA A 185 -22.24 -3.40 5.07
CA ALA A 185 -21.57 -2.10 4.92
C ALA A 185 -20.06 -2.14 5.10
N VAL A 186 -19.52 -3.19 5.72
CA VAL A 186 -18.09 -3.28 6.02
C VAL A 186 -17.42 -4.35 5.17
N THR A 187 -16.23 -4.04 4.65
CA THR A 187 -15.31 -5.01 4.07
C THR A 187 -14.04 -5.03 4.91
N ALA A 188 -13.49 -6.21 5.15
CA ALA A 188 -12.23 -6.39 5.84
C ALA A 188 -11.21 -7.05 4.92
N ASP A 189 -10.00 -6.53 4.92
CA ASP A 189 -8.80 -7.18 4.38
C ASP A 189 -7.87 -7.49 5.55
N VAL A 190 -7.50 -8.76 5.72
CA VAL A 190 -6.55 -9.20 6.74
C VAL A 190 -5.44 -9.98 6.06
N GLY A 191 -4.20 -9.62 6.30
CA GLY A 191 -3.11 -10.26 5.59
C GLY A 191 -1.73 -10.06 6.23
N TYR A 192 -0.77 -10.80 5.68
CA TYR A 192 0.65 -10.60 5.92
C TYR A 192 1.19 -9.61 4.89
N LEU A 193 1.89 -8.61 5.39
CA LEU A 193 2.57 -7.58 4.62
C LEU A 193 4.07 -7.73 4.79
N ASN A 194 4.79 -7.76 3.67
CA ASN A 194 6.23 -7.65 3.63
C ASN A 194 6.61 -6.37 2.87
N GLN A 195 7.38 -5.49 3.51
CA GLN A 195 7.93 -4.30 2.89
C GLN A 195 9.45 -4.33 2.92
N TYR A 196 10.06 -4.22 1.77
CA TYR A 196 11.51 -4.13 1.64
C TYR A 196 11.91 -2.71 1.21
N ARG A 197 12.73 -2.06 2.02
CA ARG A 197 13.37 -0.78 1.71
C ARG A 197 14.81 -1.03 1.29
N PHE A 198 15.17 -0.51 0.13
CA PHE A 198 16.52 -0.68 -0.40
C PHE A 198 17.53 0.18 0.36
N ALA A 199 18.75 -0.33 0.52
CA ALA A 199 19.87 0.45 1.08
C ALA A 199 20.12 1.69 0.23
N ARG A 200 20.17 2.87 0.85
CA ARG A 200 20.32 4.16 0.14
C ARG A 200 20.97 5.21 1.04
N GLY A 201 21.86 6.01 0.47
CA GLY A 201 22.45 7.16 1.17
C GLY A 201 23.11 6.81 2.50
N GLY A 202 23.75 5.66 2.60
CA GLY A 202 24.36 5.17 3.84
C GLY A 202 23.41 4.41 4.78
N ALA A 203 22.09 4.46 4.55
CA ALA A 203 21.15 3.66 5.31
C ALA A 203 21.16 2.19 4.85
N ARG A 204 21.08 1.27 5.81
CA ARG A 204 21.00 -0.17 5.55
C ARG A 204 19.65 -0.52 4.92
N ALA A 205 19.60 -1.61 4.17
CA ALA A 205 18.35 -2.20 3.74
C ALA A 205 17.50 -2.61 4.95
N GLN A 206 16.19 -2.49 4.82
CA GLN A 206 15.25 -2.81 5.89
C GLN A 206 14.12 -3.68 5.36
N MET A 207 13.76 -4.71 6.12
CA MET A 207 12.60 -5.56 5.87
C MET A 207 11.62 -5.41 7.03
N ASP A 208 10.43 -4.91 6.71
CA ASP A 208 9.33 -4.81 7.64
C ASP A 208 8.36 -5.96 7.37
N ASN A 209 8.02 -6.72 8.39
CA ASN A 209 7.03 -7.79 8.35
C ASN A 209 5.85 -7.36 9.23
N ALA A 210 4.67 -7.25 8.65
CA ALA A 210 3.52 -6.71 9.35
C ALA A 210 2.27 -7.59 9.25
N LEU A 211 1.49 -7.63 10.33
CA LEU A 211 0.08 -7.93 10.25
C LEU A 211 -0.62 -6.70 9.65
N ASN A 212 -1.34 -6.87 8.54
CA ASN A 212 -2.11 -5.82 7.90
C ASN A 212 -3.60 -6.05 8.12
N LEU A 213 -4.27 -5.05 8.68
CA LEU A 213 -5.73 -5.00 8.84
C LEU A 213 -6.24 -3.74 8.15
N GLN A 214 -7.14 -3.90 7.18
CA GLN A 214 -7.86 -2.80 6.59
C GLN A 214 -9.37 -3.02 6.72
N LEU A 215 -10.07 -2.02 7.24
CA LEU A 215 -11.53 -1.99 7.31
C LEU A 215 -12.05 -0.87 6.41
N THR A 216 -13.06 -1.17 5.60
CA THR A 216 -13.74 -0.18 4.77
C THR A 216 -15.22 -0.18 5.07
N LEU A 217 -15.72 0.92 5.65
CA LEU A 217 -17.14 1.17 5.90
C LEU A 217 -17.73 1.97 4.73
N ASN A 218 -18.72 1.42 4.06
CA ASN A 218 -19.46 2.08 2.98
C ASN A 218 -20.80 2.61 3.50
N LEU A 219 -20.97 3.92 3.56
CA LEU A 219 -22.19 4.58 4.07
C LEU A 219 -23.28 4.72 3.01
N GLY A 220 -22.96 4.58 1.72
CA GLY A 220 -23.95 4.56 0.65
C GLY A 220 -24.51 3.17 0.39
N THR A 221 -25.60 3.09 -0.33
CA THR A 221 -26.13 1.81 -0.81
C THR A 221 -25.10 1.13 -1.72
N LEU A 222 -24.20 0.44 -1.10
CA LEU A 222 -23.58 -0.83 -1.41
C LEU A 222 -23.48 -1.18 -2.90
N GLY A 223 -22.44 -0.77 -3.55
CA GLY A 223 -22.21 -1.20 -4.91
C GLY A 223 -20.79 -1.07 -5.43
N VAL A 224 -19.93 -0.40 -4.74
CA VAL A 224 -18.55 -0.20 -5.23
C VAL A 224 -17.57 -0.79 -4.24
N ALA A 225 -17.12 -2.01 -4.52
CA ALA A 225 -15.91 -2.53 -3.91
C ALA A 225 -14.73 -1.68 -4.44
N GLY A 226 -14.40 -0.62 -3.76
CA GLY A 226 -13.24 0.20 -4.10
C GLY A 226 -11.98 -0.47 -3.59
N LEU A 227 -10.96 -0.49 -4.43
CA LEU A 227 -9.59 -0.66 -3.98
C LEU A 227 -9.18 0.64 -3.28
N HIS A 228 -9.20 0.60 -1.99
CA HIS A 228 -8.61 1.66 -1.17
C HIS A 228 -7.34 1.09 -0.58
N ASP A 229 -6.24 1.71 -0.90
CA ASP A 229 -4.86 1.47 -0.51
C ASP A 229 -4.27 0.14 -0.39
#